data_ae708b7c6afbd5aad7213446370fd849
#
_entry.id   ae708b7c6afbd5aad7213446370fd849
#
_cell.length_a   1.000
_cell.length_b   1.000
_cell.length_c   1.000
_cell.angle_alpha   90.00
_cell.angle_beta   90.00
_cell.angle_gamma   90.00
#
_symmetry.space_group_name_H-M   'P 1'
#
loop_
_entity.id
_entity.type
_entity.pdbx_description
1 polymer ?
#
loop_
_entity_poly.entity_id
_entity_poly.type
_entity_poly.pdbx_seq_one_letter_code
_entity_poly.pdbx_strand_id
1 'polypeptide(L)'
;GSMDSMSTDEVIGAINATGPDFVVVSLGAKKGQTWIERNRARLQAPLISHLGAVVNFEAGTVRRAPPAWRRVGLEWLWRIVQEPALWRRYANDAAALMPMLWRQVLPLAWARWRRSHTPQPLETQVDSRDDGTRLLRLSGACTAGTLAPLRAACRQALSVAGPIEIDLSAVSDIDAEGMGTLLMLQSVQVRRGLSCRAIQVSAVARRRLFQHGCADLLEASDR
;
A
#
# COMPACT_ATOMS: atom_id res chain seq x y z
N GLY A 1 -18.93 17.93 -13.40
CA GLY A 1 -19.80 16.78 -13.69
C GLY A 1 -19.92 15.84 -12.50
N SER A 2 -21.06 15.20 -12.35
CA SER A 2 -21.22 14.12 -11.37
C SER A 2 -20.51 12.87 -11.85
N MET A 3 -20.21 11.94 -10.96
CA MET A 3 -19.61 10.63 -11.34
C MET A 3 -20.51 9.86 -12.29
N ASP A 4 -21.83 9.97 -12.10
CA ASP A 4 -22.81 9.27 -12.94
C ASP A 4 -22.85 9.85 -14.35
N SER A 5 -22.82 11.18 -14.51
CA SER A 5 -22.80 11.81 -15.83
C SER A 5 -21.53 11.49 -16.64
N MET A 6 -20.43 11.17 -15.97
CA MET A 6 -19.16 10.78 -16.61
C MET A 6 -19.03 9.26 -16.82
N SER A 7 -20.01 8.48 -16.39
CA SER A 7 -19.99 7.00 -16.46
C SER A 7 -21.18 6.42 -17.23
N THR A 8 -21.86 7.24 -18.04
CA THR A 8 -22.97 6.79 -18.89
C THR A 8 -22.49 5.86 -19.98
N ASP A 9 -23.36 5.01 -20.48
CA ASP A 9 -23.05 4.10 -21.60
C ASP A 9 -22.64 4.87 -22.86
N GLU A 10 -23.22 6.05 -23.08
CA GLU A 10 -22.87 6.95 -24.16
C GLU A 10 -21.40 7.41 -24.07
N VAL A 11 -20.94 7.87 -22.88
CA VAL A 11 -19.56 8.33 -22.67
C VAL A 11 -18.58 7.18 -22.83
N ILE A 12 -18.88 6.03 -22.25
CA ILE A 12 -18.00 4.85 -22.37
C ILE A 12 -17.98 4.33 -23.81
N GLY A 13 -19.13 4.30 -24.46
CA GLY A 13 -19.24 3.93 -25.88
C GLY A 13 -18.44 4.86 -26.79
N ALA A 14 -18.52 6.17 -26.57
CA ALA A 14 -17.74 7.16 -27.32
C ALA A 14 -16.22 6.96 -27.13
N ILE A 15 -15.75 6.67 -25.92
CA ILE A 15 -14.35 6.36 -25.65
C ILE A 15 -13.93 5.09 -26.41
N ASN A 16 -14.70 4.00 -26.27
CA ASN A 16 -14.38 2.72 -26.93
C ASN A 16 -14.41 2.83 -28.47
N ALA A 17 -15.32 3.64 -29.02
CA ALA A 17 -15.41 3.86 -30.48
C ALA A 17 -14.16 4.49 -31.07
N THR A 18 -13.35 5.21 -30.27
CA THR A 18 -12.07 5.77 -30.75
C THR A 18 -10.94 4.73 -30.80
N GLY A 19 -11.13 3.53 -30.24
CA GLY A 19 -10.14 2.46 -30.17
C GLY A 19 -8.82 2.86 -29.50
N PRO A 20 -8.82 3.52 -28.32
CA PRO A 20 -7.59 4.06 -27.77
C PRO A 20 -6.71 2.97 -27.17
N ASP A 21 -5.40 3.03 -27.41
CA ASP A 21 -4.41 2.19 -26.71
C ASP A 21 -4.19 2.64 -25.26
N PHE A 22 -4.43 3.92 -24.99
CA PHE A 22 -4.20 4.52 -23.68
C PHE A 22 -5.25 5.59 -23.37
N VAL A 23 -5.96 5.41 -22.24
CA VAL A 23 -6.91 6.39 -21.70
C VAL A 23 -6.29 7.12 -20.52
N VAL A 24 -6.19 8.44 -20.62
CA VAL A 24 -5.73 9.33 -19.57
C VAL A 24 -6.92 9.98 -18.86
N VAL A 25 -7.05 9.71 -17.57
CA VAL A 25 -8.09 10.31 -16.72
C VAL A 25 -7.50 11.50 -15.96
N SER A 26 -8.00 12.71 -16.27
CA SER A 26 -7.56 13.98 -15.64
C SER A 26 -8.62 14.55 -14.70
N LEU A 27 -8.98 13.78 -13.69
CA LEU A 27 -9.88 14.20 -12.60
C LEU A 27 -9.08 14.43 -11.31
N GLY A 28 -9.69 14.98 -10.25
CA GLY A 28 -9.03 15.00 -8.94
C GLY A 28 -8.74 13.57 -8.45
N ALA A 29 -7.65 13.36 -7.69
CA ALA A 29 -7.08 12.04 -7.38
C ALA A 29 -8.14 11.00 -6.96
N LYS A 30 -8.93 11.28 -5.92
CA LYS A 30 -9.98 10.37 -5.45
C LYS A 30 -11.03 10.09 -6.53
N LYS A 31 -11.52 11.15 -7.21
CA LYS A 31 -12.54 11.00 -8.25
C LYS A 31 -12.01 10.19 -9.43
N GLY A 32 -10.77 10.42 -9.84
CA GLY A 32 -10.17 9.72 -10.99
C GLY A 32 -9.99 8.23 -10.73
N GLN A 33 -9.51 7.84 -9.54
CA GLN A 33 -9.39 6.44 -9.17
C GLN A 33 -10.76 5.76 -9.09
N THR A 34 -11.70 6.35 -8.38
CA THR A 34 -13.08 5.80 -8.30
C THR A 34 -13.72 5.66 -9.69
N TRP A 35 -13.46 6.61 -10.60
CA TRP A 35 -13.97 6.51 -11.97
C TRP A 35 -13.34 5.33 -12.73
N ILE A 36 -12.03 5.13 -12.60
CA ILE A 36 -11.32 4.00 -13.21
C ILE A 36 -11.86 2.66 -12.67
N GLU A 37 -11.95 2.52 -11.35
CA GLU A 37 -12.47 1.30 -10.71
C GLU A 37 -13.87 0.95 -11.21
N ARG A 38 -14.76 1.95 -11.28
CA ARG A 38 -16.14 1.76 -11.72
C ARG A 38 -16.26 1.37 -13.20
N ASN A 39 -15.40 1.91 -14.06
CA ASN A 39 -15.57 1.79 -15.51
C ASN A 39 -14.55 0.86 -16.19
N ARG A 40 -13.54 0.36 -15.45
CA ARG A 40 -12.45 -0.46 -16.02
C ARG A 40 -12.96 -1.66 -16.82
N ALA A 41 -13.97 -2.36 -16.30
CA ALA A 41 -14.52 -3.54 -16.97
C ALA A 41 -15.30 -3.21 -18.27
N ARG A 42 -15.73 -1.97 -18.44
CA ARG A 42 -16.51 -1.47 -19.59
C ARG A 42 -15.63 -0.85 -20.67
N LEU A 43 -14.37 -0.51 -20.34
CA LEU A 43 -13.41 0.13 -21.23
C LEU A 43 -12.58 -0.94 -21.95
N GLN A 44 -12.45 -0.78 -23.25
CA GLN A 44 -11.67 -1.69 -24.12
C GLN A 44 -10.18 -1.33 -24.18
N ALA A 45 -9.81 -0.12 -23.76
CA ALA A 45 -8.42 0.32 -23.75
C ALA A 45 -7.53 -0.60 -22.91
N PRO A 46 -6.39 -1.09 -23.44
CA PRO A 46 -5.46 -1.96 -22.70
C PRO A 46 -4.83 -1.23 -21.52
N LEU A 47 -4.59 0.08 -21.62
CA LEU A 47 -3.96 0.88 -20.60
C LEU A 47 -4.86 2.05 -20.18
N ILE A 48 -5.04 2.22 -18.86
CA ILE A 48 -5.76 3.35 -18.29
C ILE A 48 -4.91 3.90 -17.15
N SER A 49 -4.70 5.20 -17.11
CA SER A 49 -3.94 5.87 -16.05
C SER A 49 -4.61 7.16 -15.60
N HIS A 50 -4.45 7.46 -14.32
CA HIS A 50 -4.85 8.73 -13.73
C HIS A 50 -3.62 9.64 -13.61
N LEU A 51 -3.54 10.68 -14.44
CA LEU A 51 -2.41 11.62 -14.46
C LEU A 51 -2.71 12.95 -13.73
N GLY A 52 -3.94 13.13 -13.22
CA GLY A 52 -4.33 14.28 -12.41
C GLY A 52 -3.95 15.62 -13.04
N ALA A 53 -3.21 16.44 -12.28
CA ALA A 53 -2.82 17.78 -12.69
C ALA A 53 -1.75 17.84 -13.79
N VAL A 54 -1.15 16.72 -14.19
CA VAL A 54 -0.10 16.70 -15.23
C VAL A 54 -0.63 17.23 -16.55
N VAL A 55 -1.86 16.88 -16.91
CA VAL A 55 -2.52 17.38 -18.12
C VAL A 55 -2.67 18.90 -18.11
N ASN A 56 -2.97 19.49 -16.93
CA ASN A 56 -3.08 20.94 -16.77
C ASN A 56 -1.73 21.66 -16.96
N PHE A 57 -0.62 21.01 -16.56
CA PHE A 57 0.72 21.55 -16.80
C PHE A 57 1.09 21.52 -18.29
N GLU A 58 0.79 20.43 -18.97
CA GLU A 58 1.06 20.29 -20.41
C GLU A 58 0.14 21.22 -21.24
N ALA A 59 -1.10 21.40 -20.82
CA ALA A 59 -2.04 22.36 -21.44
C ALA A 59 -1.71 23.84 -21.13
N GLY A 60 -0.69 24.11 -20.30
CA GLY A 60 -0.27 25.46 -19.93
C GLY A 60 -1.27 26.23 -19.05
N THR A 61 -2.34 25.57 -18.58
CA THR A 61 -3.37 26.19 -17.72
C THR A 61 -2.87 26.47 -16.31
N VAL A 62 -1.83 25.77 -15.86
CA VAL A 62 -1.17 25.96 -14.56
C VAL A 62 0.33 26.17 -14.78
N ARG A 63 0.88 27.27 -14.27
CA ARG A 63 2.33 27.53 -14.35
C ARG A 63 3.09 26.67 -13.33
N ARG A 64 4.10 25.95 -13.78
CA ARG A 64 5.02 25.25 -12.88
C ARG A 64 5.78 26.22 -12.00
N ALA A 65 6.11 25.79 -10.80
CA ALA A 65 6.97 26.55 -9.90
C ALA A 65 8.36 26.77 -10.53
N PRO A 66 8.98 27.92 -10.28
CA PRO A 66 10.36 28.18 -10.68
C PRO A 66 11.30 27.07 -10.19
N PRO A 67 12.43 26.79 -10.90
CA PRO A 67 13.35 25.71 -10.53
C PRO A 67 13.86 25.78 -9.08
N ALA A 68 14.09 27.00 -8.55
CA ALA A 68 14.51 27.23 -7.17
C ALA A 68 13.49 26.69 -6.16
N TRP A 69 12.19 26.97 -6.35
CA TRP A 69 11.12 26.49 -5.48
C TRP A 69 10.96 24.97 -5.53
N ARG A 70 11.14 24.38 -6.71
CA ARG A 70 11.11 22.91 -6.89
C ARG A 70 12.24 22.20 -6.18
N ARG A 71 13.47 22.77 -6.25
CA ARG A 71 14.67 22.20 -5.59
C ARG A 71 14.54 22.12 -4.07
N VAL A 72 13.86 23.09 -3.45
CA VAL A 72 13.64 23.11 -2.00
C VAL A 72 12.29 22.52 -1.57
N GLY A 73 11.54 21.88 -2.50
CA GLY A 73 10.27 21.21 -2.19
C GLY A 73 9.10 22.17 -1.89
N LEU A 74 9.20 23.47 -2.24
CA LEU A 74 8.18 24.48 -1.98
C LEU A 74 7.19 24.65 -3.14
N GLU A 75 7.06 23.69 -4.04
CA GLU A 75 6.12 23.74 -5.16
C GLU A 75 4.65 23.85 -4.69
N TRP A 76 4.32 23.22 -3.58
CA TRP A 76 2.99 23.30 -2.96
C TRP A 76 2.65 24.73 -2.50
N LEU A 77 3.62 25.47 -1.97
CA LEU A 77 3.43 26.86 -1.56
C LEU A 77 3.23 27.77 -2.78
N TRP A 78 3.99 27.55 -3.85
CA TRP A 78 3.79 28.20 -5.13
C TRP A 78 2.36 28.01 -5.67
N ARG A 79 1.80 26.80 -5.55
CA ARG A 79 0.43 26.53 -5.95
C ARG A 79 -0.59 27.25 -5.10
N ILE A 80 -0.37 27.38 -3.78
CA ILE A 80 -1.24 28.19 -2.90
C ILE A 80 -1.23 29.65 -3.33
N VAL A 81 -0.07 30.20 -3.71
CA VAL A 81 0.02 31.60 -4.18
C VAL A 81 -0.78 31.80 -5.46
N GLN A 82 -0.77 30.82 -6.38
CA GLN A 82 -1.56 30.91 -7.61
C GLN A 82 -3.06 30.64 -7.41
N GLU A 83 -3.40 29.73 -6.51
CA GLU A 83 -4.77 29.32 -6.19
C GLU A 83 -4.98 29.39 -4.67
N PRO A 84 -5.31 30.56 -4.11
CA PRO A 84 -5.45 30.72 -2.65
C PRO A 84 -6.48 29.76 -2.02
N ALA A 85 -7.50 29.34 -2.76
CA ALA A 85 -8.49 28.38 -2.25
C ALA A 85 -7.89 27.01 -1.85
N LEU A 86 -6.69 26.68 -2.37
CA LEU A 86 -6.01 25.43 -2.03
C LEU A 86 -5.48 25.37 -0.60
N TRP A 87 -5.28 26.52 0.07
CA TRP A 87 -4.73 26.53 1.44
C TRP A 87 -5.57 25.72 2.42
N ARG A 88 -6.91 25.80 2.32
CA ARG A 88 -7.83 25.03 3.18
C ARG A 88 -7.66 23.52 2.99
N ARG A 89 -7.49 23.10 1.75
CA ARG A 89 -7.24 21.70 1.42
C ARG A 89 -5.91 21.24 2.02
N TYR A 90 -4.84 22.01 1.81
CA TYR A 90 -3.52 21.69 2.38
C TYR A 90 -3.53 21.71 3.92
N ALA A 91 -4.26 22.63 4.54
CA ALA A 91 -4.41 22.67 5.99
C ALA A 91 -5.14 21.42 6.53
N ASN A 92 -6.21 21.00 5.86
CA ASN A 92 -6.94 19.78 6.23
C ASN A 92 -6.09 18.53 6.03
N ASP A 93 -5.36 18.45 4.91
CA ASP A 93 -4.45 17.33 4.63
C ASP A 93 -3.31 17.28 5.67
N ALA A 94 -2.75 18.44 6.05
CA ALA A 94 -1.73 18.53 7.10
C ALA A 94 -2.29 18.13 8.48
N ALA A 95 -3.50 18.57 8.83
CA ALA A 95 -4.15 18.18 10.08
C ALA A 95 -4.40 16.66 10.17
N ALA A 96 -4.77 16.04 9.05
CA ALA A 96 -4.92 14.59 8.97
C ALA A 96 -3.56 13.85 9.03
N LEU A 97 -2.51 14.43 8.43
CA LEU A 97 -1.17 13.83 8.37
C LEU A 97 -0.42 13.94 9.70
N MET A 98 -0.62 15.00 10.48
CA MET A 98 0.09 15.25 11.75
C MET A 98 -0.01 14.08 12.76
N PRO A 99 -1.19 13.56 13.09
CA PRO A 99 -1.29 12.42 14.00
C PRO A 99 -0.55 11.17 13.49
N MET A 100 -0.59 10.92 12.17
CA MET A 100 0.12 9.82 11.53
C MET A 100 1.64 10.03 11.63
N LEU A 101 2.12 11.25 11.39
CA LEU A 101 3.54 11.60 11.49
C LEU A 101 4.07 11.32 12.90
N TRP A 102 3.37 11.81 13.94
CA TRP A 102 3.79 11.65 15.33
C TRP A 102 3.65 10.22 15.85
N ARG A 103 2.58 9.52 15.49
CA ARG A 103 2.28 8.18 16.05
C ARG A 103 2.90 7.03 15.27
N GLN A 104 3.19 7.22 13.98
CA GLN A 104 3.67 6.16 13.12
C GLN A 104 5.05 6.49 12.53
N VAL A 105 5.20 7.60 11.81
CA VAL A 105 6.40 7.87 11.01
C VAL A 105 7.61 8.18 11.89
N LEU A 106 7.49 9.08 12.86
CA LEU A 106 8.62 9.47 13.73
C LEU A 106 9.11 8.30 14.61
N PRO A 107 8.25 7.50 15.25
CA PRO A 107 8.72 6.34 16.00
C PRO A 107 9.40 5.29 15.13
N LEU A 108 8.92 5.09 13.88
CA LEU A 108 9.57 4.18 12.93
C LEU A 108 10.92 4.70 12.48
N ALA A 109 11.01 6.00 12.12
CA ALA A 109 12.26 6.62 11.72
C ALA A 109 13.30 6.57 12.85
N TRP A 110 12.89 6.87 14.07
CA TRP A 110 13.76 6.81 15.25
C TRP A 110 14.19 5.38 15.58
N ALA A 111 13.28 4.42 15.50
CA ALA A 111 13.61 3.01 15.68
C ALA A 111 14.59 2.52 14.59
N ARG A 112 14.43 2.98 13.34
CA ARG A 112 15.37 2.68 12.25
C ARG A 112 16.76 3.26 12.53
N TRP A 113 16.82 4.49 13.01
CA TRP A 113 18.10 5.15 13.37
C TRP A 113 18.81 4.47 14.54
N ARG A 114 18.04 3.98 15.54
CA ARG A 114 18.56 3.26 16.72
C ARG A 114 18.91 1.79 16.47
N ARG A 115 18.53 1.22 15.34
CA ARG A 115 18.85 -0.19 15.04
C ARG A 115 20.36 -0.37 14.99
N SER A 116 20.88 -1.22 15.86
CA SER A 116 22.25 -1.73 15.73
C SER A 116 22.43 -2.38 14.36
N HIS A 117 23.60 -2.19 13.76
CA HIS A 117 23.90 -2.59 12.39
C HIS A 117 23.94 -4.11 12.13
N THR A 118 23.70 -4.91 13.14
CA THR A 118 23.62 -6.38 13.05
C THR A 118 22.19 -6.85 13.30
N PRO A 119 21.37 -7.07 12.24
CA PRO A 119 20.07 -7.68 12.41
C PRO A 119 20.26 -9.11 12.94
N GLN A 120 19.46 -9.50 13.93
CA GLN A 120 19.39 -10.89 14.34
C GLN A 120 19.00 -11.74 13.11
N PRO A 121 19.64 -12.90 12.90
CA PRO A 121 19.26 -13.79 11.81
C PRO A 121 17.80 -14.19 11.96
N LEU A 122 17.12 -14.36 10.84
CA LEU A 122 15.76 -14.88 10.81
C LEU A 122 15.81 -16.39 10.67
N GLU A 123 15.26 -17.08 11.63
CA GLU A 123 14.99 -18.51 11.56
C GLU A 123 13.54 -18.72 11.15
N THR A 124 13.32 -19.66 10.25
CA THR A 124 12.00 -19.97 9.70
C THR A 124 11.75 -21.47 9.73
N GLN A 125 10.57 -21.86 10.16
CA GLN A 125 10.13 -23.25 10.17
C GLN A 125 8.74 -23.34 9.56
N VAL A 126 8.52 -24.33 8.69
CA VAL A 126 7.21 -24.60 8.08
C VAL A 126 6.81 -26.01 8.41
N ASP A 127 5.80 -26.15 9.24
CA ASP A 127 5.25 -27.44 9.66
C ASP A 127 3.89 -27.67 8.99
N SER A 128 3.52 -28.94 8.85
CA SER A 128 2.18 -29.34 8.42
C SER A 128 1.47 -29.98 9.60
N ARG A 129 0.24 -29.55 9.86
CA ARG A 129 -0.64 -30.22 10.84
C ARG A 129 -1.48 -31.29 10.16
N ASP A 130 -2.03 -32.20 10.95
CA ASP A 130 -2.87 -33.32 10.46
C ASP A 130 -4.15 -32.84 9.79
N ASP A 131 -4.64 -31.63 10.13
CA ASP A 131 -5.81 -30.98 9.53
C ASP A 131 -5.51 -30.29 8.18
N GLY A 132 -4.28 -30.41 7.66
CA GLY A 132 -3.84 -29.77 6.43
C GLY A 132 -3.41 -28.30 6.60
N THR A 133 -3.50 -27.73 7.81
CA THR A 133 -3.03 -26.37 8.11
C THR A 133 -1.49 -26.31 8.08
N ARG A 134 -0.95 -25.29 7.45
CA ARG A 134 0.49 -24.99 7.47
C ARG A 134 0.80 -23.99 8.57
N LEU A 135 1.74 -24.35 9.44
CA LEU A 135 2.22 -23.45 10.49
C LEU A 135 3.59 -22.89 10.10
N LEU A 136 3.63 -21.59 9.84
CA LEU A 136 4.84 -20.83 9.56
C LEU A 136 5.31 -20.16 10.86
N ARG A 137 6.37 -20.67 11.46
CA ARG A 137 7.02 -20.08 12.64
C ARG A 137 8.17 -19.19 12.22
N LEU A 138 8.21 -17.98 12.78
CA LEU A 138 9.26 -16.98 12.53
C LEU A 138 9.92 -16.59 13.85
N SER A 139 11.25 -16.67 13.90
CA SER A 139 12.06 -16.29 15.08
C SER A 139 13.18 -15.34 14.62
N GLY A 140 13.38 -14.23 15.36
CA GLY A 140 14.37 -13.22 15.00
C GLY A 140 13.81 -12.03 14.23
N ALA A 141 14.61 -11.40 13.37
CA ALA A 141 14.23 -10.15 12.71
C ALA A 141 13.74 -10.38 11.28
N CYS A 142 12.50 -9.99 10.99
CA CYS A 142 11.89 -9.97 9.66
C CYS A 142 12.14 -8.61 8.99
N THR A 143 13.33 -8.41 8.44
CA THR A 143 13.77 -7.12 7.89
C THR A 143 14.33 -7.28 6.46
N ALA A 144 14.61 -6.16 5.79
CA ALA A 144 15.20 -6.14 4.46
C ALA A 144 16.43 -7.07 4.33
N GLY A 145 17.27 -7.13 5.39
CA GLY A 145 18.46 -7.99 5.43
C GLY A 145 18.15 -9.49 5.54
N THR A 146 16.95 -9.87 5.92
CA THR A 146 16.54 -11.27 6.16
C THR A 146 15.39 -11.73 5.26
N LEU A 147 15.12 -11.00 4.17
CA LEU A 147 14.01 -11.32 3.26
C LEU A 147 14.17 -12.64 2.51
N ALA A 148 15.39 -13.06 2.23
CA ALA A 148 15.63 -14.28 1.45
C ALA A 148 15.07 -15.54 2.16
N PRO A 149 15.40 -15.82 3.44
CA PRO A 149 14.79 -16.91 4.19
C PRO A 149 13.28 -16.75 4.37
N LEU A 150 12.79 -15.54 4.64
CA LEU A 150 11.34 -15.29 4.77
C LEU A 150 10.59 -15.64 3.49
N ARG A 151 11.06 -15.18 2.34
CA ARG A 151 10.45 -15.51 1.03
C ARG A 151 10.52 -16.99 0.69
N ALA A 152 11.59 -17.66 1.07
CA ALA A 152 11.72 -19.12 0.89
C ALA A 152 10.68 -19.87 1.71
N ALA A 153 10.51 -19.50 3.00
CA ALA A 153 9.52 -20.08 3.89
C ALA A 153 8.07 -19.80 3.42
N CYS A 154 7.78 -18.59 2.95
CA CYS A 154 6.48 -18.27 2.36
C CYS A 154 6.18 -19.11 1.11
N ARG A 155 7.16 -19.30 0.21
CA ARG A 155 7.00 -20.18 -0.96
C ARG A 155 6.77 -21.63 -0.55
N GLN A 156 7.50 -22.12 0.44
CA GLN A 156 7.31 -23.45 0.99
C GLN A 156 5.90 -23.61 1.62
N ALA A 157 5.43 -22.64 2.38
CA ALA A 157 4.08 -22.65 2.93
C ALA A 157 3.00 -22.65 1.83
N LEU A 158 3.24 -22.00 0.70
CA LEU A 158 2.34 -21.93 -0.45
C LEU A 158 2.42 -23.14 -1.40
N SER A 159 3.38 -24.04 -1.23
CA SER A 159 3.61 -25.17 -2.14
C SER A 159 2.49 -26.21 -2.14
N VAL A 160 1.75 -26.29 -1.05
CA VAL A 160 0.57 -27.14 -0.91
C VAL A 160 -0.63 -26.27 -0.56
N ALA A 161 -1.78 -26.56 -1.14
CA ALA A 161 -3.01 -25.86 -0.83
C ALA A 161 -3.47 -26.21 0.60
N GLY A 162 -3.80 -25.19 1.38
CA GLY A 162 -4.29 -25.34 2.75
C GLY A 162 -4.25 -23.99 3.49
N PRO A 163 -4.95 -23.88 4.63
CA PRO A 163 -4.85 -22.72 5.50
C PRO A 163 -3.42 -22.47 5.98
N ILE A 164 -3.04 -21.22 6.21
CA ILE A 164 -1.73 -20.87 6.76
C ILE A 164 -1.92 -20.13 8.08
N GLU A 165 -1.27 -20.62 9.12
CA GLU A 165 -1.14 -19.93 10.40
C GLU A 165 0.30 -19.44 10.55
N ILE A 166 0.45 -18.18 11.02
CA ILE A 166 1.75 -17.54 11.17
C ILE A 166 1.99 -17.29 12.66
N ASP A 167 3.05 -17.89 13.19
CA ASP A 167 3.49 -17.65 14.56
C ASP A 167 4.60 -16.59 14.56
N LEU A 168 4.30 -15.44 15.15
CA LEU A 168 5.18 -14.28 15.32
C LEU A 168 5.62 -14.09 16.77
N SER A 169 5.43 -15.08 17.66
CA SER A 169 5.72 -14.96 19.08
C SER A 169 7.19 -14.68 19.36
N ALA A 170 8.09 -15.24 18.57
CA ALA A 170 9.54 -15.08 18.70
C ALA A 170 10.14 -14.02 17.74
N VAL A 171 9.30 -13.23 17.07
CA VAL A 171 9.77 -12.13 16.23
C VAL A 171 10.26 -10.97 17.07
N SER A 172 11.53 -10.60 16.90
CA SER A 172 12.20 -9.52 17.63
C SER A 172 12.10 -8.15 16.96
N ASP A 173 11.95 -8.11 15.64
CA ASP A 173 11.69 -6.89 14.87
C ASP A 173 11.05 -7.24 13.51
N ILE A 174 10.29 -6.28 12.97
CA ILE A 174 9.70 -6.39 11.64
C ILE A 174 9.66 -5.02 10.99
N ASP A 175 10.15 -4.92 9.75
CA ASP A 175 10.13 -3.68 8.98
C ASP A 175 9.09 -3.72 7.84
N ALA A 176 9.04 -2.66 7.03
CA ALA A 176 8.08 -2.54 5.95
C ALA A 176 8.22 -3.65 4.90
N GLU A 177 9.44 -4.08 4.61
CA GLU A 177 9.72 -5.13 3.63
C GLU A 177 9.31 -6.52 4.16
N GLY A 178 9.61 -6.82 5.41
CA GLY A 178 9.15 -8.03 6.08
C GLY A 178 7.63 -8.08 6.16
N MET A 179 7.02 -6.96 6.57
CA MET A 179 5.56 -6.80 6.61
C MET A 179 4.92 -7.00 5.24
N GLY A 180 5.45 -6.33 4.20
CA GLY A 180 4.97 -6.45 2.84
C GLY A 180 5.01 -7.89 2.33
N THR A 181 6.03 -8.67 2.73
CA THR A 181 6.13 -10.09 2.37
C THR A 181 5.01 -10.93 3.02
N LEU A 182 4.67 -10.66 4.29
CA LEU A 182 3.57 -11.36 4.98
C LEU A 182 2.20 -10.96 4.40
N LEU A 183 2.00 -9.68 4.08
CA LEU A 183 0.78 -9.22 3.40
C LEU A 183 0.62 -9.83 2.01
N MET A 184 1.71 -10.02 1.27
CA MET A 184 1.66 -10.74 -0.01
C MET A 184 1.26 -12.20 0.18
N LEU A 185 1.79 -12.89 1.19
CA LEU A 185 1.39 -14.25 1.55
C LEU A 185 -0.11 -14.33 1.82
N GLN A 186 -0.63 -13.44 2.67
CA GLN A 186 -2.06 -13.33 2.97
C GLN A 186 -2.89 -13.06 1.71
N SER A 187 -2.47 -12.10 0.88
CA SER A 187 -3.15 -11.75 -0.37
C SER A 187 -3.24 -12.92 -1.36
N VAL A 188 -2.19 -13.74 -1.44
CA VAL A 188 -2.20 -14.95 -2.28
C VAL A 188 -3.20 -15.98 -1.74
N GLN A 189 -3.24 -16.20 -0.43
CA GLN A 189 -4.18 -17.12 0.20
C GLN A 189 -5.64 -16.68 0.04
N VAL A 190 -5.93 -15.40 0.27
CA VAL A 190 -7.27 -14.84 0.03
C VAL A 190 -7.73 -15.06 -1.41
N ARG A 191 -6.85 -14.84 -2.41
CA ARG A 191 -7.17 -15.11 -3.82
C ARG A 191 -7.41 -16.59 -4.12
N ARG A 192 -6.88 -17.49 -3.31
CA ARG A 192 -7.13 -18.94 -3.41
C ARG A 192 -8.38 -19.38 -2.63
N GLY A 193 -9.08 -18.45 -1.95
CA GLY A 193 -10.20 -18.75 -1.06
C GLY A 193 -9.77 -19.45 0.23
N LEU A 194 -8.51 -19.31 0.64
CA LEU A 194 -7.93 -19.94 1.83
C LEU A 194 -7.60 -18.90 2.89
N SER A 195 -7.65 -19.31 4.17
CA SER A 195 -7.30 -18.44 5.28
C SER A 195 -5.79 -18.30 5.46
N CYS A 196 -5.37 -17.11 5.91
CA CYS A 196 -4.02 -16.81 6.36
C CYS A 196 -4.11 -15.85 7.54
N ARG A 197 -3.67 -16.28 8.72
CA ARG A 197 -3.81 -15.51 9.96
C ARG A 197 -2.58 -15.62 10.85
N ALA A 198 -2.31 -14.57 11.62
CA ALA A 198 -1.34 -14.63 12.69
C ALA A 198 -1.99 -15.19 13.97
N ILE A 199 -1.42 -16.24 14.55
CA ILE A 199 -1.98 -16.93 15.70
C ILE A 199 -1.35 -16.49 17.04
N GLN A 200 -0.06 -16.20 17.03
CA GLN A 200 0.68 -15.71 18.21
C GLN A 200 1.56 -14.56 17.76
N VAL A 201 1.53 -13.45 18.50
CA VAL A 201 2.21 -12.23 18.08
C VAL A 201 2.92 -11.61 19.28
N SER A 202 4.24 -11.45 19.18
CA SER A 202 5.03 -10.76 20.21
C SER A 202 4.58 -9.31 20.37
N ALA A 203 4.82 -8.72 21.53
CA ALA A 203 4.50 -7.31 21.79
C ALA A 203 5.21 -6.37 20.79
N VAL A 204 6.41 -6.73 20.36
CA VAL A 204 7.19 -5.98 19.34
C VAL A 204 6.52 -6.09 17.98
N ALA A 205 6.19 -7.31 17.54
CA ALA A 205 5.53 -7.53 16.26
C ALA A 205 4.16 -6.83 16.22
N ARG A 206 3.34 -6.93 17.29
CA ARG A 206 2.05 -6.25 17.40
C ARG A 206 2.20 -4.73 17.26
N ARG A 207 3.16 -4.13 17.98
CA ARG A 207 3.44 -2.70 17.88
C ARG A 207 3.84 -2.28 16.47
N ARG A 208 4.65 -3.09 15.79
CA ARG A 208 5.08 -2.83 14.41
C ARG A 208 3.92 -2.96 13.42
N LEU A 209 3.10 -4.00 13.55
CA LEU A 209 1.89 -4.17 12.75
C LEU A 209 0.99 -2.92 12.83
N PHE A 210 0.76 -2.44 14.04
CA PHE A 210 -0.01 -1.21 14.26
C PHE A 210 0.65 0.02 13.63
N GLN A 211 1.96 0.20 13.81
CA GLN A 211 2.71 1.34 13.25
C GLN A 211 2.71 1.37 11.72
N HIS A 212 2.67 0.20 11.08
CA HIS A 212 2.59 0.08 9.62
C HIS A 212 1.15 0.06 9.09
N GLY A 213 0.14 0.18 9.95
CA GLY A 213 -1.26 0.15 9.54
C GLY A 213 -1.73 -1.24 9.05
N CYS A 214 -1.09 -2.30 9.54
CA CYS A 214 -1.35 -3.69 9.14
C CYS A 214 -2.00 -4.50 10.27
N ALA A 215 -2.81 -3.87 11.11
CA ALA A 215 -3.52 -4.51 12.20
C ALA A 215 -4.49 -5.62 11.70
N ASP A 216 -5.02 -5.49 10.49
CA ASP A 216 -5.92 -6.45 9.84
C ASP A 216 -5.32 -7.87 9.70
N LEU A 217 -3.97 -7.98 9.66
CA LEU A 217 -3.29 -9.28 9.73
C LEU A 217 -3.57 -10.03 11.03
N LEU A 218 -3.93 -9.30 12.10
CA LEU A 218 -4.30 -9.86 13.41
C LEU A 218 -5.78 -10.19 13.48
N GLU A 219 -6.63 -9.43 12.80
CA GLU A 219 -8.09 -9.50 12.88
C GLU A 219 -8.69 -10.55 11.94
N ALA A 220 -7.95 -11.05 10.96
CA ALA A 220 -8.37 -12.17 10.11
C ALA A 220 -8.55 -13.49 10.90
N SER A 221 -8.45 -13.42 12.23
CA SER A 221 -8.64 -14.54 13.17
C SER A 221 -10.09 -14.81 13.56
N ASP A 222 -11.01 -13.85 13.36
CA ASP A 222 -12.37 -13.91 13.93
C ASP A 222 -13.52 -13.81 12.90
N ARG A 223 -13.29 -14.12 11.63
CA ARG A 223 -14.36 -14.22 10.64
C ARG A 223 -14.42 -15.58 9.97
#